data_4ab89a5cfca0acf9e3a126eb1b58842d
#
_entry.id   4ab89a5cfca0acf9e3a126eb1b58842d
#
_cell.length_a   1.000
_cell.length_b   1.000
_cell.length_c   1.000
_cell.angle_alpha   90.00
_cell.angle_beta   90.00
_cell.angle_gamma   90.00
#
_symmetry.space_group_name_H-M   'P 1'
#
loop_
_entity.id
_entity.type
_entity.pdbx_description
1 polymer ?
#
loop_
_entity_poly.entity_id
_entity_poly.type
_entity_poly.pdbx_seq_one_letter_code
_entity_poly.pdbx_strand_id
1 'polypeptide(L)'
;MDYVPHVVAWNLTRRCNLECAHCYISAGPRESATGELDTAACLAVADQILAVNPAPLLILSGGEPLLRDDLAEIARHASARGATVVVGTNGTLLVDERIAALQKAGVRGVAVSVDSLRPSYHDNFRHGRGSLAETQRSLARLRAHRLDFIIQTTVTRGNRAELARLVEWSAEQGAVSFNCYFLVSTGRGASLTDLAPEDYEAVLADLTRWQREYRGRMLVRAKCAPHFMRHVHQADPDSPILNYETRCPCGTQYCRVTPDGKVTPCPYIPEVAGDLSAQTFADIWRDSALFRRLRWGDGGDGENALGGKCGTCEYRKLCGGCRARALALSGDLLAADPSCAYEPAGDVPPLERFQDVAYGDEFAPALVWADAARMRMERIPSFVRGVVMKRVEDYARRRGRREVTVELLAEVRRALPIDFSKRQPFFVSDV
;
A
#
# COMPACT_ATOMS: atom_id res chain seq x y z
N MET A 1 6.46 13.80 17.24
CA MET A 1 6.35 13.59 15.75
C MET A 1 4.90 13.67 15.37
N ASP A 2 4.58 14.51 14.42
CA ASP A 2 3.21 14.56 13.89
C ASP A 2 3.07 13.46 12.84
N TYR A 3 2.23 12.45 13.14
CA TYR A 3 1.93 11.39 12.19
C TYR A 3 1.06 11.93 11.07
N VAL A 4 1.40 11.61 9.81
CA VAL A 4 0.68 12.09 8.62
C VAL A 4 0.04 10.90 7.88
N PRO A 5 -1.25 10.96 7.50
CA PRO A 5 -1.92 9.91 6.72
C PRO A 5 -1.47 9.98 5.25
N HIS A 6 -0.30 9.39 4.97
CA HIS A 6 0.26 9.40 3.61
C HIS A 6 -0.49 8.50 2.63
N VAL A 7 -1.12 7.45 3.14
CA VAL A 7 -1.88 6.50 2.34
C VAL A 7 -3.26 6.28 2.94
N VAL A 8 -4.29 6.55 2.18
CA VAL A 8 -5.68 6.29 2.57
C VAL A 8 -6.30 5.28 1.62
N ALA A 9 -6.63 4.08 2.11
CA ALA A 9 -7.46 3.14 1.39
C ALA A 9 -8.92 3.50 1.60
N TRP A 10 -9.64 3.77 0.53
CA TRP A 10 -11.04 4.16 0.61
C TRP A 10 -11.92 3.11 -0.05
N ASN A 11 -12.68 2.39 0.76
CA ASN A 11 -13.71 1.51 0.26
C ASN A 11 -14.94 2.34 -0.07
N LEU A 12 -15.21 2.56 -1.35
CA LEU A 12 -16.31 3.40 -1.82
C LEU A 12 -17.66 2.68 -1.80
N THR A 13 -17.66 1.35 -1.84
CA THR A 13 -18.87 0.52 -1.90
C THR A 13 -18.64 -0.87 -1.32
N ARG A 14 -19.70 -1.50 -0.82
CA ARG A 14 -19.75 -2.94 -0.49
C ARG A 14 -20.24 -3.77 -1.66
N ARG A 15 -20.85 -3.18 -2.67
CA ARG A 15 -21.29 -3.90 -3.87
C ARG A 15 -20.10 -4.44 -4.62
N CYS A 16 -20.19 -5.68 -5.05
CA CYS A 16 -19.18 -6.36 -5.86
C CYS A 16 -19.86 -7.34 -6.80
N ASN A 17 -19.37 -7.47 -8.02
CA ASN A 17 -19.82 -8.51 -8.95
C ASN A 17 -19.18 -9.88 -8.67
N LEU A 18 -18.28 -9.99 -7.69
CA LEU A 18 -17.67 -11.22 -7.20
C LEU A 18 -17.94 -11.41 -5.70
N GLU A 19 -17.77 -12.65 -5.20
CA GLU A 19 -17.97 -13.01 -3.79
C GLU A 19 -16.76 -13.76 -3.22
N CYS A 20 -15.56 -13.20 -3.38
CA CYS A 20 -14.27 -13.82 -3.06
C CYS A 20 -14.22 -14.43 -1.66
N ALA A 21 -13.65 -15.63 -1.53
CA ALA A 21 -13.54 -16.36 -0.27
C ALA A 21 -12.73 -15.60 0.80
N HIS A 22 -11.73 -14.81 0.40
CA HIS A 22 -10.84 -14.04 1.28
C HIS A 22 -11.26 -12.58 1.50
N CYS A 23 -12.46 -12.18 1.07
CA CYS A 23 -12.87 -10.77 1.11
C CYS A 23 -12.97 -10.24 2.55
N TYR A 24 -12.12 -9.25 2.88
CA TYR A 24 -12.02 -8.67 4.23
C TYR A 24 -13.23 -7.81 4.63
N ILE A 25 -14.01 -7.28 3.68
CA ILE A 25 -15.25 -6.52 3.93
C ILE A 25 -16.51 -7.34 3.63
N SER A 26 -16.37 -8.60 3.25
CA SER A 26 -17.48 -9.47 2.87
C SER A 26 -18.37 -8.91 1.75
N ALA A 27 -17.77 -8.14 0.83
CA ALA A 27 -18.48 -7.57 -0.33
C ALA A 27 -19.06 -8.66 -1.24
N GLY A 28 -20.13 -8.34 -1.96
CA GLY A 28 -20.75 -9.32 -2.84
C GLY A 28 -21.87 -8.75 -3.71
N PRO A 29 -22.44 -9.59 -4.60
CA PRO A 29 -23.50 -9.17 -5.53
C PRO A 29 -24.83 -8.82 -4.85
N ARG A 30 -25.02 -9.32 -3.62
CA ARG A 30 -26.25 -9.09 -2.84
C ARG A 30 -26.19 -7.85 -1.95
N GLU A 31 -25.02 -7.20 -1.87
CA GLU A 31 -24.86 -5.99 -1.10
C GLU A 31 -25.55 -4.79 -1.78
N SER A 32 -26.18 -3.95 -0.99
CA SER A 32 -26.84 -2.72 -1.46
C SER A 32 -25.97 -1.49 -1.23
N ALA A 33 -26.29 -0.37 -1.90
CA ALA A 33 -25.68 0.92 -1.65
C ALA A 33 -26.28 1.65 -0.42
N THR A 34 -27.20 1.03 0.31
CA THR A 34 -27.85 1.65 1.47
C THR A 34 -26.80 2.01 2.54
N GLY A 35 -26.80 3.27 2.96
CA GLY A 35 -25.83 3.79 3.94
C GLY A 35 -24.44 4.10 3.38
N GLU A 36 -24.18 3.88 2.09
CA GLU A 36 -22.94 4.36 1.46
C GLU A 36 -22.99 5.90 1.29
N LEU A 37 -21.82 6.52 1.40
CA LEU A 37 -21.67 7.94 1.10
C LEU A 37 -22.08 8.23 -0.35
N ASP A 38 -22.93 9.24 -0.56
CA ASP A 38 -23.23 9.74 -1.89
C ASP A 38 -22.05 10.52 -2.49
N THR A 39 -22.19 10.99 -3.73
CA THR A 39 -21.12 11.71 -4.43
C THR A 39 -20.69 12.96 -3.65
N ALA A 40 -21.62 13.78 -3.18
CA ALA A 40 -21.31 15.01 -2.47
C ALA A 40 -20.54 14.76 -1.17
N ALA A 41 -20.97 13.77 -0.39
CA ALA A 41 -20.28 13.33 0.82
C ALA A 41 -18.88 12.77 0.51
N CYS A 42 -18.74 12.00 -0.58
CA CYS A 42 -17.41 11.52 -1.03
C CYS A 42 -16.48 12.69 -1.38
N LEU A 43 -16.96 13.71 -2.10
CA LEU A 43 -16.14 14.88 -2.42
C LEU A 43 -15.71 15.62 -1.15
N ALA A 44 -16.63 15.81 -0.20
CA ALA A 44 -16.32 16.44 1.09
C ALA A 44 -15.31 15.64 1.92
N VAL A 45 -15.39 14.31 1.93
CA VAL A 45 -14.40 13.44 2.58
C VAL A 45 -13.03 13.57 1.91
N ALA A 46 -12.97 13.62 0.58
CA ALA A 46 -11.72 13.86 -0.13
C ALA A 46 -11.09 15.20 0.26
N ASP A 47 -11.87 16.27 0.38
CA ASP A 47 -11.39 17.58 0.81
C ASP A 47 -10.88 17.55 2.26
N GLN A 48 -11.53 16.83 3.17
CA GLN A 48 -11.05 16.66 4.54
C GLN A 48 -9.71 15.91 4.62
N ILE A 49 -9.53 14.86 3.82
CA ILE A 49 -8.26 14.13 3.74
C ILE A 49 -7.15 15.06 3.22
N LEU A 50 -7.43 15.81 2.15
CA LEU A 50 -6.48 16.74 1.54
C LEU A 50 -6.13 17.93 2.44
N ALA A 51 -7.03 18.34 3.33
CA ALA A 51 -6.75 19.35 4.35
C ALA A 51 -5.69 18.88 5.38
N VAL A 52 -5.62 17.57 5.65
CA VAL A 52 -4.61 16.99 6.56
C VAL A 52 -3.30 16.68 5.84
N ASN A 53 -3.40 16.17 4.62
CA ASN A 53 -2.25 15.89 3.77
C ASN A 53 -2.55 16.32 2.33
N PRO A 54 -1.93 17.38 1.80
CA PRO A 54 -2.24 17.89 0.47
C PRO A 54 -1.78 16.99 -0.69
N ALA A 55 -0.97 15.96 -0.43
CA ALA A 55 -0.45 15.06 -1.46
C ALA A 55 -0.49 13.58 -1.01
N PRO A 56 -1.64 13.04 -0.59
CA PRO A 56 -1.76 11.65 -0.16
C PRO A 56 -1.80 10.70 -1.37
N LEU A 57 -1.50 9.43 -1.12
CA LEU A 57 -1.90 8.34 -2.01
C LEU A 57 -3.31 7.88 -1.62
N LEU A 58 -4.30 8.14 -2.48
CA LEU A 58 -5.66 7.64 -2.32
C LEU A 58 -5.86 6.36 -3.14
N ILE A 59 -6.21 5.28 -2.46
CA ILE A 59 -6.53 3.98 -3.08
C ILE A 59 -8.04 3.84 -3.09
N LEU A 60 -8.68 4.21 -4.20
CA LEU A 60 -10.11 4.04 -4.39
C LEU A 60 -10.43 2.57 -4.68
N SER A 61 -11.15 1.93 -3.77
CA SER A 61 -11.45 0.51 -3.81
C SER A 61 -12.84 0.24 -3.21
N GLY A 62 -13.06 -0.95 -2.68
CA GLY A 62 -14.33 -1.31 -2.03
C GLY A 62 -14.59 -2.80 -2.18
N GLY A 63 -15.84 -3.14 -2.52
CA GLY A 63 -16.14 -4.37 -3.22
C GLY A 63 -15.55 -4.28 -4.62
N GLU A 64 -16.31 -3.74 -5.57
CA GLU A 64 -15.80 -3.37 -6.89
C GLU A 64 -16.12 -1.90 -7.17
N PRO A 65 -15.11 -1.01 -7.15
CA PRO A 65 -15.35 0.44 -7.29
C PRO A 65 -15.93 0.81 -8.66
N LEU A 66 -15.66 0.02 -9.70
CA LEU A 66 -16.22 0.22 -11.04
C LEU A 66 -17.74 -0.01 -11.13
N LEU A 67 -18.39 -0.45 -10.06
CA LEU A 67 -19.86 -0.47 -9.95
C LEU A 67 -20.44 0.87 -9.48
N ARG A 68 -19.62 1.86 -9.15
CA ARG A 68 -20.06 3.23 -8.88
C ARG A 68 -19.91 4.08 -10.13
N ASP A 69 -21.00 4.74 -10.53
CA ASP A 69 -21.01 5.60 -11.72
C ASP A 69 -20.22 6.89 -11.50
N ASP A 70 -20.10 7.34 -10.24
CA ASP A 70 -19.38 8.54 -9.83
C ASP A 70 -17.90 8.34 -9.50
N LEU A 71 -17.34 7.12 -9.68
CA LEU A 71 -15.93 6.82 -9.41
C LEU A 71 -14.98 7.80 -10.10
N ALA A 72 -15.20 8.08 -11.39
CA ALA A 72 -14.35 8.99 -12.17
C ALA A 72 -14.48 10.44 -11.68
N GLU A 73 -15.64 10.85 -11.17
CA GLU A 73 -15.84 12.19 -10.58
C GLU A 73 -15.07 12.34 -9.27
N ILE A 74 -15.18 11.37 -8.36
CA ILE A 74 -14.44 11.33 -7.10
C ILE A 74 -12.91 11.33 -7.36
N ALA A 75 -12.46 10.51 -8.29
CA ALA A 75 -11.05 10.45 -8.68
C ALA A 75 -10.52 11.78 -9.22
N ARG A 76 -11.30 12.43 -10.12
CA ARG A 76 -10.94 13.73 -10.70
C ARG A 76 -10.89 14.82 -9.64
N HIS A 77 -11.86 14.87 -8.73
CA HIS A 77 -11.90 15.84 -7.65
C HIS A 77 -10.67 15.77 -6.76
N ALA A 78 -10.29 14.56 -6.34
CA ALA A 78 -9.13 14.34 -5.49
C ALA A 78 -7.81 14.62 -6.24
N SER A 79 -7.65 14.11 -7.49
CA SER A 79 -6.41 14.27 -8.23
C SER A 79 -6.15 15.72 -8.64
N ALA A 80 -7.19 16.48 -9.00
CA ALA A 80 -7.07 17.90 -9.33
C ALA A 80 -6.62 18.77 -8.14
N ARG A 81 -6.74 18.25 -6.90
CA ARG A 81 -6.37 18.92 -5.65
C ARG A 81 -5.07 18.40 -5.04
N GLY A 82 -4.33 17.52 -5.74
CA GLY A 82 -3.00 17.10 -5.35
C GLY A 82 -2.87 15.64 -4.88
N ALA A 83 -3.98 14.90 -4.73
CA ALA A 83 -3.88 13.48 -4.41
C ALA A 83 -3.29 12.67 -5.58
N THR A 84 -2.45 11.70 -5.27
CA THR A 84 -2.14 10.62 -6.20
C THR A 84 -3.23 9.56 -6.09
N VAL A 85 -4.06 9.44 -7.12
CA VAL A 85 -5.20 8.52 -7.12
C VAL A 85 -4.86 7.23 -7.85
N VAL A 86 -5.11 6.10 -7.22
CA VAL A 86 -5.04 4.76 -7.81
C VAL A 86 -6.34 4.00 -7.54
N VAL A 87 -6.68 3.02 -8.39
CA VAL A 87 -7.91 2.23 -8.26
C VAL A 87 -7.55 0.76 -7.99
N GLY A 88 -8.15 0.19 -6.93
CA GLY A 88 -8.05 -1.24 -6.64
C GLY A 88 -9.30 -1.97 -7.13
N THR A 89 -9.15 -2.92 -8.06
CA THR A 89 -10.27 -3.62 -8.72
C THR A 89 -9.99 -5.12 -8.88
N ASN A 90 -11.04 -5.90 -9.01
CA ASN A 90 -10.93 -7.30 -9.42
C ASN A 90 -10.57 -7.46 -10.91
N GLY A 91 -10.65 -6.37 -11.69
CA GLY A 91 -10.25 -6.31 -13.09
C GLY A 91 -11.30 -6.78 -14.11
N THR A 92 -12.42 -7.35 -13.68
CA THR A 92 -13.40 -7.94 -14.63
C THR A 92 -14.23 -6.89 -15.38
N LEU A 93 -14.28 -5.65 -14.92
CA LEU A 93 -15.11 -4.59 -15.47
C LEU A 93 -14.32 -3.49 -16.20
N LEU A 94 -13.02 -3.67 -16.40
CA LEU A 94 -12.17 -2.70 -17.10
C LEU A 94 -12.33 -2.85 -18.64
N VAL A 95 -13.21 -2.06 -19.20
CA VAL A 95 -13.36 -1.85 -20.65
C VAL A 95 -12.67 -0.56 -21.08
N ASP A 96 -12.44 -0.38 -22.38
CA ASP A 96 -11.65 0.74 -22.92
C ASP A 96 -12.23 2.10 -22.50
N GLU A 97 -13.56 2.26 -22.51
CA GLU A 97 -14.24 3.49 -22.13
C GLU A 97 -14.00 3.84 -20.66
N ARG A 98 -14.04 2.83 -19.78
CA ARG A 98 -13.77 3.03 -18.33
C ARG A 98 -12.32 3.37 -18.08
N ILE A 99 -11.38 2.71 -18.76
CA ILE A 99 -9.95 3.00 -18.65
C ILE A 99 -9.67 4.44 -19.09
N ALA A 100 -10.23 4.88 -20.24
CA ALA A 100 -10.11 6.24 -20.72
C ALA A 100 -10.70 7.26 -19.75
N ALA A 101 -11.87 6.95 -19.14
CA ALA A 101 -12.49 7.81 -18.14
C ALA A 101 -11.63 7.95 -16.87
N LEU A 102 -11.03 6.85 -16.39
CA LEU A 102 -10.10 6.87 -15.25
C LEU A 102 -8.85 7.70 -15.54
N GLN A 103 -8.25 7.54 -16.73
CA GLN A 103 -7.10 8.36 -17.14
C GLN A 103 -7.45 9.85 -17.21
N LYS A 104 -8.59 10.20 -17.82
CA LYS A 104 -9.09 11.59 -17.88
C LYS A 104 -9.37 12.16 -16.47
N ALA A 105 -9.74 11.31 -15.52
CA ALA A 105 -9.94 11.67 -14.12
C ALA A 105 -8.63 11.81 -13.32
N GLY A 106 -7.46 11.57 -13.93
CA GLY A 106 -6.17 11.70 -13.28
C GLY A 106 -5.73 10.46 -12.48
N VAL A 107 -6.39 9.30 -12.67
CA VAL A 107 -5.94 8.03 -12.07
C VAL A 107 -4.57 7.65 -12.63
N ARG A 108 -3.63 7.41 -11.73
CA ARG A 108 -2.21 7.17 -12.08
C ARG A 108 -1.88 5.69 -12.27
N GLY A 109 -2.71 4.80 -11.78
CA GLY A 109 -2.50 3.36 -11.93
C GLY A 109 -3.64 2.54 -11.36
N VAL A 110 -3.62 1.26 -11.68
CA VAL A 110 -4.66 0.29 -11.27
C VAL A 110 -4.01 -0.90 -10.57
N ALA A 111 -4.56 -1.28 -9.42
CA ALA A 111 -4.18 -2.50 -8.73
C ALA A 111 -5.17 -3.61 -9.10
N VAL A 112 -4.69 -4.61 -9.82
CA VAL A 112 -5.51 -5.69 -10.37
C VAL A 112 -5.25 -6.98 -9.59
N SER A 113 -6.31 -7.63 -9.20
CA SER A 113 -6.24 -8.84 -8.38
C SER A 113 -6.15 -10.11 -9.22
N VAL A 114 -5.05 -10.88 -9.07
CA VAL A 114 -4.86 -12.20 -9.71
C VAL A 114 -4.24 -13.15 -8.70
N ASP A 115 -4.99 -14.18 -8.27
CA ASP A 115 -4.51 -15.13 -7.22
C ASP A 115 -3.95 -16.43 -7.79
N SER A 116 -4.22 -16.75 -9.05
CA SER A 116 -3.73 -17.96 -9.70
C SER A 116 -3.83 -17.80 -11.23
N LEU A 117 -2.97 -18.49 -11.96
CA LEU A 117 -3.06 -18.62 -13.42
C LEU A 117 -3.88 -19.85 -13.84
N ARG A 118 -4.30 -20.68 -12.88
CA ARG A 118 -5.25 -21.78 -13.10
C ARG A 118 -6.68 -21.26 -13.00
N PRO A 119 -7.48 -21.27 -14.10
CA PRO A 119 -8.86 -20.78 -14.06
C PRO A 119 -9.70 -21.45 -12.98
N SER A 120 -9.55 -22.78 -12.81
CA SER A 120 -10.28 -23.55 -11.80
C SER A 120 -10.03 -23.06 -10.37
N TYR A 121 -8.80 -22.65 -10.04
CA TYR A 121 -8.49 -22.10 -8.72
C TYR A 121 -8.93 -20.64 -8.59
N HIS A 122 -8.52 -19.78 -9.53
CA HIS A 122 -8.81 -18.35 -9.47
C HIS A 122 -10.31 -18.08 -9.42
N ASP A 123 -11.08 -18.68 -10.35
CA ASP A 123 -12.50 -18.46 -10.47
C ASP A 123 -13.27 -19.00 -9.26
N ASN A 124 -12.87 -20.16 -8.72
CA ASN A 124 -13.47 -20.70 -7.49
C ASN A 124 -13.14 -19.83 -6.27
N PHE A 125 -11.89 -19.40 -6.12
CA PHE A 125 -11.46 -18.56 -5.00
C PHE A 125 -12.14 -17.19 -4.98
N ARG A 126 -12.49 -16.67 -6.17
CA ARG A 126 -13.21 -15.42 -6.34
C ARG A 126 -14.71 -15.56 -6.54
N HIS A 127 -15.22 -16.79 -6.57
CA HIS A 127 -16.62 -17.13 -6.85
C HIS A 127 -17.14 -16.40 -8.10
N GLY A 128 -16.33 -16.42 -9.17
CA GLY A 128 -16.64 -15.76 -10.43
C GLY A 128 -16.15 -16.55 -11.62
N ARG A 129 -17.04 -17.35 -12.23
CA ARG A 129 -16.72 -18.15 -13.43
C ARG A 129 -16.24 -17.25 -14.57
N GLY A 130 -15.06 -17.53 -15.12
CA GLY A 130 -14.45 -16.77 -16.19
C GLY A 130 -13.76 -15.47 -15.74
N SER A 131 -13.70 -15.20 -14.44
CA SER A 131 -13.10 -13.97 -13.91
C SER A 131 -11.63 -13.83 -14.28
N LEU A 132 -10.84 -14.91 -14.29
CA LEU A 132 -9.45 -14.85 -14.71
C LEU A 132 -9.31 -14.39 -16.18
N ALA A 133 -10.10 -14.96 -17.08
CA ALA A 133 -10.04 -14.62 -18.49
C ALA A 133 -10.44 -13.16 -18.75
N GLU A 134 -11.46 -12.64 -18.04
CA GLU A 134 -11.83 -11.22 -18.11
C GLU A 134 -10.71 -10.32 -17.58
N THR A 135 -10.13 -10.67 -16.44
CA THR A 135 -9.02 -9.93 -15.85
C THR A 135 -7.80 -9.89 -16.77
N GLN A 136 -7.46 -11.00 -17.44
CA GLN A 136 -6.37 -11.04 -18.41
C GLN A 136 -6.65 -10.16 -19.64
N ARG A 137 -7.89 -10.12 -20.14
CA ARG A 137 -8.30 -9.17 -21.20
C ARG A 137 -8.13 -7.72 -20.76
N SER A 138 -8.50 -7.43 -19.51
CA SER A 138 -8.34 -6.10 -18.93
C SER A 138 -6.89 -5.67 -18.81
N LEU A 139 -5.97 -6.57 -18.46
CA LEU A 139 -4.54 -6.26 -18.46
C LEU A 139 -4.02 -5.91 -19.87
N ALA A 140 -4.51 -6.60 -20.91
CA ALA A 140 -4.16 -6.28 -22.28
C ALA A 140 -4.65 -4.86 -22.66
N ARG A 141 -5.88 -4.48 -22.25
CA ARG A 141 -6.41 -3.11 -22.46
C ARG A 141 -5.60 -2.07 -21.70
N LEU A 142 -5.27 -2.31 -20.43
CA LEU A 142 -4.44 -1.39 -19.62
C LEU A 142 -3.09 -1.12 -20.31
N ARG A 143 -2.45 -2.15 -20.90
CA ARG A 143 -1.23 -1.97 -21.69
C ARG A 143 -1.46 -1.13 -22.94
N ALA A 144 -2.54 -1.39 -23.68
CA ALA A 144 -2.89 -0.62 -24.87
C ALA A 144 -3.11 0.87 -24.57
N HIS A 145 -3.76 1.16 -23.44
CA HIS A 145 -3.96 2.51 -22.93
C HIS A 145 -2.73 3.10 -22.24
N ARG A 146 -1.64 2.34 -22.05
CA ARG A 146 -0.44 2.77 -21.32
C ARG A 146 -0.74 3.24 -19.90
N LEU A 147 -1.77 2.69 -19.27
CA LEU A 147 -2.06 2.93 -17.85
C LEU A 147 -1.31 1.90 -17.01
N ASP A 148 -0.49 2.37 -16.09
CA ASP A 148 0.29 1.50 -15.22
C ASP A 148 -0.61 0.62 -14.35
N PHE A 149 -0.16 -0.60 -14.11
CA PHE A 149 -0.87 -1.50 -13.20
C PHE A 149 0.09 -2.33 -12.36
N ILE A 150 -0.43 -2.74 -11.22
CA ILE A 150 0.22 -3.70 -10.33
C ILE A 150 -0.64 -4.96 -10.23
N ILE A 151 0.00 -6.11 -10.02
CA ILE A 151 -0.70 -7.34 -9.70
C ILE A 151 -0.72 -7.53 -8.19
N GLN A 152 -1.91 -7.85 -7.66
CA GLN A 152 -2.13 -8.18 -6.27
C GLN A 152 -2.56 -9.64 -6.16
N THR A 153 -1.83 -10.42 -5.37
CA THR A 153 -2.11 -11.84 -5.12
C THR A 153 -2.21 -12.08 -3.63
N THR A 154 -3.28 -12.70 -3.18
CA THR A 154 -3.35 -13.22 -1.80
C THR A 154 -2.78 -14.63 -1.78
N VAL A 155 -1.67 -14.83 -1.06
CA VAL A 155 -1.08 -16.14 -0.93
C VAL A 155 -1.87 -17.00 0.05
N THR A 156 -2.07 -18.26 -0.34
CA THR A 156 -2.75 -19.32 0.42
C THR A 156 -2.03 -20.64 0.19
N ARG A 157 -2.38 -21.68 0.92
CA ARG A 157 -1.87 -23.04 0.65
C ARG A 157 -2.15 -23.50 -0.79
N GLY A 158 -3.28 -23.07 -1.36
CA GLY A 158 -3.72 -23.55 -2.67
C GLY A 158 -2.99 -22.94 -3.87
N ASN A 159 -2.35 -21.78 -3.70
CA ASN A 159 -1.63 -21.09 -4.78
C ASN A 159 -0.13 -20.87 -4.49
N ARG A 160 0.36 -21.23 -3.30
CA ARG A 160 1.77 -21.02 -2.92
C ARG A 160 2.74 -21.56 -3.97
N ALA A 161 2.49 -22.76 -4.49
CA ALA A 161 3.34 -23.41 -5.48
C ALA A 161 3.39 -22.64 -6.83
N GLU A 162 2.43 -21.75 -7.10
CA GLU A 162 2.38 -20.95 -8.33
C GLU A 162 3.05 -19.58 -8.21
N LEU A 163 3.48 -19.15 -7.01
CA LEU A 163 3.95 -17.78 -6.80
C LEU A 163 5.10 -17.41 -7.72
N ALA A 164 6.08 -18.31 -7.93
CA ALA A 164 7.18 -18.05 -8.85
C ALA A 164 6.67 -17.74 -10.27
N ARG A 165 5.73 -18.54 -10.77
CA ARG A 165 5.14 -18.34 -12.11
C ARG A 165 4.26 -17.08 -12.16
N LEU A 166 3.56 -16.75 -11.08
CA LEU A 166 2.78 -15.51 -10.98
C LEU A 166 3.67 -14.26 -11.03
N VAL A 167 4.81 -14.28 -10.34
CA VAL A 167 5.80 -13.18 -10.37
C VAL A 167 6.36 -13.01 -11.79
N GLU A 168 6.82 -14.09 -12.41
CA GLU A 168 7.33 -14.09 -13.77
C GLU A 168 6.28 -13.58 -14.76
N TRP A 169 5.09 -14.17 -14.73
CA TRP A 169 3.97 -13.77 -15.58
C TRP A 169 3.58 -12.30 -15.37
N SER A 170 3.59 -11.80 -14.14
CA SER A 170 3.30 -10.38 -13.87
C SER A 170 4.29 -9.45 -14.56
N ALA A 171 5.57 -9.81 -14.54
CA ALA A 171 6.60 -9.07 -15.26
C ALA A 171 6.43 -9.16 -16.80
N GLU A 172 6.08 -10.34 -17.33
CA GLU A 172 5.73 -10.54 -18.74
C GLU A 172 4.53 -9.67 -19.16
N GLN A 173 3.52 -9.54 -18.28
CA GLN A 173 2.37 -8.66 -18.53
C GLN A 173 2.75 -7.18 -18.43
N GLY A 174 3.94 -6.85 -17.96
CA GLY A 174 4.43 -5.48 -17.81
C GLY A 174 3.86 -4.79 -16.58
N ALA A 175 3.53 -5.53 -15.53
CA ALA A 175 3.19 -4.95 -14.24
C ALA A 175 4.38 -4.15 -13.67
N VAL A 176 4.11 -3.00 -13.06
CA VAL A 176 5.15 -2.21 -12.39
C VAL A 176 5.45 -2.73 -10.99
N SER A 177 4.54 -3.48 -10.41
CA SER A 177 4.73 -4.16 -9.11
C SER A 177 3.92 -5.44 -9.01
N PHE A 178 4.48 -6.43 -8.31
CA PHE A 178 3.79 -7.60 -7.80
C PHE A 178 3.69 -7.49 -6.26
N ASN A 179 2.48 -7.42 -5.74
CA ASN A 179 2.22 -7.35 -4.31
C ASN A 179 1.65 -8.68 -3.82
N CYS A 180 2.40 -9.41 -3.02
CA CYS A 180 1.95 -10.63 -2.36
C CYS A 180 1.33 -10.28 -1.01
N TYR A 181 0.03 -10.42 -0.89
CA TYR A 181 -0.71 -10.23 0.36
C TYR A 181 -0.75 -11.52 1.15
N PHE A 182 -0.33 -11.44 2.39
CA PHE A 182 -0.52 -12.53 3.34
C PHE A 182 -1.88 -12.40 3.99
N LEU A 183 -2.61 -13.50 4.05
CA LEU A 183 -3.97 -13.52 4.58
C LEU A 183 -4.01 -12.99 6.02
N VAL A 184 -5.02 -12.18 6.30
CA VAL A 184 -5.41 -11.80 7.65
C VAL A 184 -6.82 -12.29 7.87
N SER A 185 -7.06 -13.02 8.95
CA SER A 185 -8.31 -13.72 9.24
C SER A 185 -9.43 -12.75 9.64
N THR A 186 -9.96 -12.03 8.64
CA THR A 186 -11.04 -11.05 8.80
C THR A 186 -12.07 -11.17 7.67
N GLY A 187 -13.31 -10.73 7.91
CA GLY A 187 -14.41 -10.89 6.95
C GLY A 187 -14.62 -12.36 6.58
N ARG A 188 -14.92 -12.66 5.32
CA ARG A 188 -15.01 -14.06 4.84
C ARG A 188 -13.68 -14.81 4.95
N GLY A 189 -12.55 -14.10 4.88
CA GLY A 189 -11.23 -14.70 5.06
C GLY A 189 -10.98 -15.29 6.44
N ALA A 190 -11.81 -14.99 7.44
CA ALA A 190 -11.69 -15.56 8.78
C ALA A 190 -11.90 -17.08 8.82
N SER A 191 -12.62 -17.62 7.86
CA SER A 191 -12.88 -19.07 7.73
C SER A 191 -11.82 -19.81 6.91
N LEU A 192 -10.87 -19.10 6.32
CA LEU A 192 -9.82 -19.72 5.51
C LEU A 192 -8.66 -20.19 6.40
N THR A 193 -8.15 -21.39 6.08
CA THR A 193 -6.91 -21.88 6.68
C THR A 193 -5.72 -21.15 6.07
N ASP A 194 -4.99 -20.46 6.92
CA ASP A 194 -3.79 -19.72 6.51
C ASP A 194 -2.58 -20.66 6.38
N LEU A 195 -1.46 -20.08 5.93
CA LEU A 195 -0.15 -20.74 5.90
C LEU A 195 0.34 -20.99 7.34
N ALA A 196 1.07 -22.07 7.55
CA ALA A 196 1.81 -22.25 8.79
C ALA A 196 2.96 -21.23 8.89
N PRO A 197 3.46 -20.88 10.10
CA PRO A 197 4.54 -19.91 10.25
C PRO A 197 5.79 -20.24 9.43
N GLU A 198 6.17 -21.51 9.29
CA GLU A 198 7.29 -21.97 8.49
C GLU A 198 7.06 -21.71 6.99
N ASP A 199 5.81 -21.87 6.54
CA ASP A 199 5.42 -21.57 5.17
C ASP A 199 5.46 -20.07 4.90
N TYR A 200 5.11 -19.23 5.88
CA TYR A 200 5.29 -17.77 5.81
C TYR A 200 6.76 -17.41 5.61
N GLU A 201 7.66 -17.98 6.41
CA GLU A 201 9.10 -17.74 6.31
C GLU A 201 9.63 -18.12 4.93
N ALA A 202 9.23 -19.28 4.39
CA ALA A 202 9.64 -19.72 3.08
C ALA A 202 9.16 -18.80 1.96
N VAL A 203 7.90 -18.34 2.00
CA VAL A 203 7.38 -17.38 1.03
C VAL A 203 8.09 -16.02 1.13
N LEU A 204 8.41 -15.56 2.34
CA LEU A 204 9.13 -14.30 2.54
C LEU A 204 10.57 -14.39 2.02
N ALA A 205 11.25 -15.53 2.19
CA ALA A 205 12.56 -15.78 1.61
C ALA A 205 12.51 -15.74 0.07
N ASP A 206 11.51 -16.39 -0.55
CA ASP A 206 11.30 -16.36 -1.99
C ASP A 206 11.03 -14.94 -2.49
N LEU A 207 10.14 -14.18 -1.84
CA LEU A 207 9.84 -12.79 -2.21
C LEU A 207 11.09 -11.90 -2.09
N THR A 208 11.95 -12.14 -1.09
CA THR A 208 13.21 -11.41 -0.92
C THR A 208 14.17 -11.72 -2.08
N ARG A 209 14.26 -12.97 -2.50
CA ARG A 209 15.03 -13.37 -3.68
C ARG A 209 14.49 -12.72 -4.95
N TRP A 210 13.19 -12.82 -5.22
CA TRP A 210 12.56 -12.23 -6.42
C TRP A 210 12.65 -10.70 -6.41
N GLN A 211 12.55 -10.04 -5.26
CA GLN A 211 12.76 -8.59 -5.16
C GLN A 211 14.14 -8.16 -5.68
N ARG A 212 15.17 -8.98 -5.47
CA ARG A 212 16.52 -8.74 -5.99
C ARG A 212 16.63 -9.06 -7.48
N GLU A 213 16.07 -10.20 -7.90
CA GLU A 213 16.10 -10.68 -9.30
C GLU A 213 15.36 -9.72 -10.25
N TYR A 214 14.26 -9.14 -9.80
CA TYR A 214 13.43 -8.23 -10.62
C TYR A 214 13.77 -6.76 -10.43
N ARG A 215 14.83 -6.43 -9.70
CA ARG A 215 15.26 -5.04 -9.48
C ARG A 215 15.44 -4.30 -10.81
N GLY A 216 14.84 -3.12 -10.94
CA GLY A 216 14.85 -2.31 -12.19
C GLY A 216 13.83 -2.73 -13.25
N ARG A 217 13.11 -3.85 -13.07
CA ARG A 217 12.07 -4.33 -13.99
C ARG A 217 10.68 -4.25 -13.37
N MET A 218 10.53 -4.74 -12.17
CA MET A 218 9.25 -4.80 -11.43
C MET A 218 9.56 -4.81 -9.93
N LEU A 219 8.76 -4.12 -9.15
CA LEU A 219 8.84 -4.22 -7.69
C LEU A 219 8.15 -5.50 -7.22
N VAL A 220 8.81 -6.27 -6.35
CA VAL A 220 8.21 -7.44 -5.69
C VAL A 220 8.14 -7.16 -4.20
N ARG A 221 6.94 -7.26 -3.61
CA ARG A 221 6.70 -6.84 -2.23
C ARG A 221 5.78 -7.80 -1.49
N ALA A 222 6.07 -8.01 -0.20
CA ALA A 222 5.12 -8.58 0.74
C ALA A 222 4.19 -7.48 1.27
N LYS A 223 2.90 -7.80 1.44
CA LYS A 223 1.89 -6.96 2.10
C LYS A 223 1.24 -7.71 3.25
N CYS A 224 0.89 -7.01 4.31
CA CYS A 224 0.42 -7.60 5.58
C CYS A 224 1.42 -8.56 6.22
N ALA A 225 2.70 -8.45 5.87
CA ALA A 225 3.81 -9.22 6.41
C ALA A 225 5.06 -8.35 6.62
N PRO A 226 5.10 -7.52 7.68
CA PRO A 226 6.27 -6.69 7.99
C PRO A 226 7.55 -7.49 8.19
N HIS A 227 7.44 -8.79 8.48
CA HIS A 227 8.56 -9.75 8.57
C HIS A 227 9.47 -9.73 7.32
N PHE A 228 8.93 -9.34 6.16
CA PHE A 228 9.67 -9.15 4.93
C PHE A 228 10.89 -8.24 5.11
N MET A 229 10.79 -7.21 5.95
CA MET A 229 11.89 -6.29 6.23
C MET A 229 13.05 -6.99 6.94
N ARG A 230 12.76 -7.93 7.86
CA ARG A 230 13.78 -8.76 8.49
C ARG A 230 14.48 -9.64 7.45
N HIS A 231 13.73 -10.33 6.60
CA HIS A 231 14.30 -11.15 5.52
C HIS A 231 15.18 -10.34 4.58
N VAL A 232 14.74 -9.16 4.17
CA VAL A 232 15.53 -8.27 3.31
C VAL A 232 16.82 -7.87 4.01
N HIS A 233 16.75 -7.45 5.29
CA HIS A 233 17.94 -7.07 6.06
C HIS A 233 18.90 -8.23 6.24
N GLN A 234 18.43 -9.43 6.57
CA GLN A 234 19.28 -10.61 6.73
C GLN A 234 19.96 -11.03 5.43
N ALA A 235 19.31 -10.81 4.28
CA ALA A 235 19.86 -11.15 2.96
C ALA A 235 20.76 -10.07 2.35
N ASP A 236 20.49 -8.81 2.65
CA ASP A 236 21.18 -7.63 2.10
C ASP A 236 20.92 -6.42 3.04
N PRO A 237 21.79 -6.22 4.05
CA PRO A 237 21.64 -5.09 4.98
C PRO A 237 21.67 -3.71 4.32
N ASP A 238 22.27 -3.59 3.13
CA ASP A 238 22.37 -2.36 2.36
C ASP A 238 21.25 -2.23 1.32
N SER A 239 20.26 -3.11 1.35
CA SER A 239 19.18 -3.13 0.38
C SER A 239 18.42 -1.80 0.35
N PRO A 240 18.25 -1.17 -0.84
CA PRO A 240 17.48 0.07 -0.93
C PRO A 240 16.00 -0.09 -0.53
N ILE A 241 15.48 -1.30 -0.44
CA ILE A 241 14.13 -1.57 0.06
C ILE A 241 13.99 -1.18 1.54
N LEU A 242 15.05 -1.30 2.34
CA LEU A 242 15.06 -0.91 3.75
C LEU A 242 14.83 0.59 3.95
N ASN A 243 15.01 1.39 2.88
CA ASN A 243 14.73 2.82 2.87
C ASN A 243 13.27 3.14 2.53
N TYR A 244 12.55 2.18 1.93
CA TYR A 244 11.24 2.40 1.35
C TYR A 244 10.10 1.75 2.11
N GLU A 245 10.39 0.74 2.92
CA GLU A 245 9.38 0.04 3.70
C GLU A 245 9.59 0.37 5.18
N THR A 246 8.51 0.67 5.86
CA THR A 246 8.48 0.83 7.30
C THR A 246 7.82 -0.39 7.93
N ARG A 247 7.87 -0.49 9.26
CA ARG A 247 7.01 -1.42 10.00
C ARG A 247 5.54 -1.22 9.61
N CYS A 248 4.63 -2.05 10.12
CA CYS A 248 3.20 -1.93 9.84
C CYS A 248 2.72 -0.46 9.95
N PRO A 249 2.25 0.17 8.87
CA PRO A 249 1.97 1.61 8.84
C PRO A 249 0.58 1.96 9.38
N CYS A 250 -0.20 0.98 9.87
CA CYS A 250 -1.56 1.21 10.32
C CYS A 250 -1.62 2.22 11.48
N GLY A 251 -2.45 3.25 11.31
CA GLY A 251 -2.62 4.32 12.30
C GLY A 251 -1.45 5.32 12.39
N THR A 252 -0.32 5.08 11.72
CA THR A 252 0.84 5.98 11.71
C THR A 252 1.01 6.73 10.38
N GLN A 253 0.84 6.04 9.27
CA GLN A 253 0.95 6.60 7.91
C GLN A 253 -0.19 6.14 7.01
N TYR A 254 -1.00 5.21 7.47
CA TYR A 254 -2.03 4.53 6.71
C TYR A 254 -3.32 4.41 7.53
N CYS A 255 -4.46 4.65 6.86
CA CYS A 255 -5.78 4.34 7.39
C CYS A 255 -6.71 3.90 6.26
N ARG A 256 -7.93 3.50 6.66
CA ARG A 256 -9.01 3.17 5.73
C ARG A 256 -10.24 4.02 6.04
N VAL A 257 -10.93 4.46 4.98
CA VAL A 257 -12.30 4.97 5.04
C VAL A 257 -13.25 3.91 4.51
N THR A 258 -14.33 3.64 5.22
CA THR A 258 -15.38 2.67 4.85
C THR A 258 -16.43 3.31 3.95
N PRO A 259 -17.30 2.52 3.26
CA PRO A 259 -18.35 3.06 2.40
C PRO A 259 -19.36 3.98 3.13
N ASP A 260 -19.56 3.77 4.42
CA ASP A 260 -20.42 4.53 5.32
C ASP A 260 -19.69 5.64 6.09
N GLY A 261 -18.46 6.01 5.67
CA GLY A 261 -17.72 7.15 6.21
C GLY A 261 -17.00 6.90 7.54
N LYS A 262 -16.85 5.65 7.99
CA LYS A 262 -16.06 5.37 9.18
C LYS A 262 -14.59 5.25 8.86
N VAL A 263 -13.73 5.64 9.81
CA VAL A 263 -12.27 5.55 9.68
C VAL A 263 -11.78 4.39 10.55
N THR A 264 -10.92 3.54 9.97
CA THR A 264 -10.26 2.42 10.67
C THR A 264 -8.76 2.44 10.40
N PRO A 265 -7.91 1.85 11.28
CA PRO A 265 -6.46 1.91 11.12
C PRO A 265 -5.93 1.21 9.86
N CYS A 266 -6.61 0.15 9.42
CA CYS A 266 -6.29 -0.53 8.16
C CYS A 266 -7.50 -1.36 7.69
N PRO A 267 -7.48 -1.93 6.45
CA PRO A 267 -8.57 -2.75 5.94
C PRO A 267 -8.94 -3.96 6.81
N TYR A 268 -7.97 -4.49 7.55
CA TYR A 268 -8.12 -5.74 8.31
C TYR A 268 -8.33 -5.52 9.81
N ILE A 269 -8.37 -4.26 10.28
CA ILE A 269 -8.74 -3.89 11.65
C ILE A 269 -10.16 -3.34 11.59
N PRO A 270 -11.17 -4.07 12.13
CA PRO A 270 -12.57 -3.66 12.05
C PRO A 270 -12.94 -2.54 13.02
N GLU A 271 -12.15 -2.34 14.08
CA GLU A 271 -12.40 -1.31 15.08
C GLU A 271 -12.40 0.07 14.44
N VAL A 272 -13.45 0.84 14.76
CA VAL A 272 -13.68 2.18 14.25
C VAL A 272 -12.90 3.19 15.09
N ALA A 273 -12.03 3.95 14.41
CA ALA A 273 -11.28 5.04 15.01
C ALA A 273 -12.11 6.33 15.13
N GLY A 274 -13.10 6.52 14.26
CA GLY A 274 -14.04 7.65 14.26
C GLY A 274 -15.00 7.57 13.10
N ASP A 275 -15.99 8.47 13.10
CA ASP A 275 -17.09 8.55 12.11
C ASP A 275 -17.12 9.96 11.50
N LEU A 276 -16.95 10.03 10.18
CA LEU A 276 -16.90 11.29 9.42
C LEU A 276 -18.26 12.02 9.35
N SER A 277 -19.34 11.37 9.77
CA SER A 277 -20.64 12.04 9.95
C SER A 277 -20.70 12.91 11.22
N ALA A 278 -19.83 12.62 12.20
CA ALA A 278 -19.84 13.28 13.52
C ALA A 278 -18.53 14.05 13.82
N GLN A 279 -17.45 13.73 13.14
CA GLN A 279 -16.11 14.26 13.41
C GLN A 279 -15.39 14.61 12.12
N THR A 280 -14.45 15.57 12.16
CA THR A 280 -13.58 15.81 11.00
C THR A 280 -12.52 14.71 10.87
N PHE A 281 -12.03 14.48 9.66
CA PHE A 281 -10.92 13.54 9.43
C PHE A 281 -9.66 13.96 10.22
N ALA A 282 -9.41 15.25 10.38
CA ALA A 282 -8.30 15.78 11.15
C ALA A 282 -8.40 15.40 12.64
N ASP A 283 -9.58 15.55 13.23
CA ASP A 283 -9.81 15.22 14.65
C ASP A 283 -9.69 13.71 14.87
N ILE A 284 -10.28 12.89 13.98
CA ILE A 284 -10.17 11.43 14.04
C ILE A 284 -8.69 11.02 13.95
N TRP A 285 -7.96 11.55 12.98
CA TRP A 285 -6.56 11.21 12.78
C TRP A 285 -5.68 11.60 13.97
N ARG A 286 -5.89 12.78 14.54
CA ARG A 286 -5.09 13.30 15.65
C ARG A 286 -5.46 12.67 16.99
N ASP A 287 -6.76 12.57 17.31
CA ASP A 287 -7.25 12.38 18.67
C ASP A 287 -7.86 11.01 18.97
N SER A 288 -8.08 10.16 17.95
CA SER A 288 -8.63 8.84 18.19
C SER A 288 -7.79 8.02 19.17
N ALA A 289 -8.42 7.49 20.20
CA ALA A 289 -7.77 6.61 21.18
C ALA A 289 -7.13 5.38 20.52
N LEU A 290 -7.78 4.83 19.47
CA LEU A 290 -7.27 3.69 18.71
C LEU A 290 -5.98 4.03 17.97
N PHE A 291 -5.91 5.20 17.31
CA PHE A 291 -4.69 5.64 16.66
C PHE A 291 -3.58 5.97 17.65
N ARG A 292 -3.92 6.59 18.77
CA ARG A 292 -2.96 6.85 19.85
C ARG A 292 -2.36 5.55 20.39
N ARG A 293 -3.17 4.53 20.63
CA ARG A 293 -2.71 3.21 21.08
C ARG A 293 -1.73 2.58 20.09
N LEU A 294 -1.99 2.65 18.79
CA LEU A 294 -1.09 2.14 17.75
C LEU A 294 0.23 2.91 17.63
N ARG A 295 0.22 4.21 17.96
CA ARG A 295 1.38 5.11 17.89
C ARG A 295 2.26 5.05 19.13
N TRP A 296 1.64 5.06 20.30
CA TRP A 296 2.33 5.23 21.59
C TRP A 296 2.11 4.09 22.59
N GLY A 297 1.27 3.11 22.26
CA GLY A 297 0.90 2.04 23.19
C GLY A 297 0.00 2.51 24.35
N ASP A 298 -0.27 1.59 25.27
CA ASP A 298 -1.15 1.86 26.41
C ASP A 298 -0.50 2.77 27.46
N GLY A 299 0.85 2.84 27.51
CA GLY A 299 1.63 3.65 28.46
C GLY A 299 2.28 4.91 27.87
N GLY A 300 2.08 5.20 26.58
CA GLY A 300 2.70 6.35 25.93
C GLY A 300 4.16 6.16 25.50
N ASP A 301 4.73 4.96 25.67
CA ASP A 301 6.14 4.66 25.40
C ASP A 301 6.46 4.32 23.92
N GLY A 302 5.47 4.45 23.03
CA GLY A 302 5.64 4.34 21.58
C GLY A 302 6.12 2.96 21.11
N GLU A 303 7.32 2.90 20.59
CA GLU A 303 7.89 1.69 19.99
C GLU A 303 8.09 0.52 20.98
N ASN A 304 8.14 0.79 22.27
CA ASN A 304 8.32 -0.22 23.33
C ASN A 304 7.01 -0.87 23.79
N ALA A 305 5.87 -0.45 23.22
CA ALA A 305 4.56 -0.93 23.64
C ALA A 305 4.18 -2.31 23.09
N LEU A 306 4.98 -2.89 22.20
CA LEU A 306 4.68 -4.21 21.63
C LEU A 306 4.88 -5.30 22.68
N GLY A 307 3.91 -6.22 22.76
CA GLY A 307 3.95 -7.38 23.65
C GLY A 307 4.70 -8.58 23.07
N GLY A 308 4.99 -9.53 23.97
CA GLY A 308 5.63 -10.80 23.63
C GLY A 308 6.94 -10.64 22.84
N LYS A 309 7.24 -11.59 21.99
CA LYS A 309 8.51 -11.60 21.23
C LYS A 309 8.67 -10.40 20.27
N CYS A 310 7.60 -9.74 19.84
CA CYS A 310 7.73 -8.52 19.04
C CYS A 310 8.30 -7.35 19.85
N GLY A 311 8.01 -7.28 21.16
CA GLY A 311 8.51 -6.22 22.05
C GLY A 311 10.00 -6.34 22.39
N THR A 312 10.52 -7.56 22.44
CA THR A 312 11.95 -7.86 22.76
C THR A 312 12.81 -8.06 21.51
N CYS A 313 12.18 -8.10 20.31
CA CYS A 313 12.86 -8.39 19.06
C CYS A 313 13.79 -7.24 18.63
N GLU A 314 15.00 -7.58 18.18
CA GLU A 314 15.94 -6.61 17.62
C GLU A 314 15.41 -5.96 16.33
N TYR A 315 14.49 -6.62 15.62
CA TYR A 315 13.83 -6.07 14.42
C TYR A 315 12.57 -5.26 14.71
N ARG A 316 12.22 -4.98 15.98
CA ARG A 316 10.94 -4.32 16.33
C ARG A 316 10.73 -2.96 15.67
N LYS A 317 11.81 -2.22 15.39
CA LYS A 317 11.76 -0.93 14.69
C LYS A 317 11.57 -1.08 13.17
N LEU A 318 12.06 -2.17 12.57
CA LEU A 318 11.92 -2.45 11.15
C LEU A 318 10.63 -3.21 10.81
N CYS A 319 10.26 -4.17 11.65
CA CYS A 319 9.18 -5.12 11.42
C CYS A 319 7.97 -4.84 12.30
N GLY A 320 8.10 -5.07 13.59
CA GLY A 320 7.04 -4.89 14.60
C GLY A 320 5.81 -5.80 14.42
N GLY A 321 5.81 -6.77 13.49
CA GLY A 321 4.69 -7.65 13.19
C GLY A 321 3.46 -6.97 12.56
N CYS A 322 2.52 -7.74 12.04
CA CYS A 322 1.25 -7.23 11.51
C CYS A 322 0.25 -7.01 12.65
N ARG A 323 -0.12 -5.78 12.92
CA ARG A 323 -1.05 -5.43 14.01
C ARG A 323 -2.45 -5.98 13.80
N ALA A 324 -2.90 -6.05 12.55
CA ALA A 324 -4.19 -6.64 12.22
C ALA A 324 -4.22 -8.16 12.47
N ARG A 325 -3.13 -8.88 12.20
CA ARG A 325 -3.04 -10.31 12.46
C ARG A 325 -2.90 -10.58 13.96
N ALA A 326 -2.10 -9.77 14.67
CA ALA A 326 -2.03 -9.83 16.12
C ALA A 326 -3.45 -9.72 16.72
N LEU A 327 -4.20 -8.68 16.35
CA LEU A 327 -5.59 -8.51 16.78
C LEU A 327 -6.48 -9.70 16.43
N ALA A 328 -6.47 -10.11 15.16
CA ALA A 328 -7.39 -11.16 14.66
C ALA A 328 -7.20 -12.52 15.36
N LEU A 329 -5.98 -12.84 15.76
CA LEU A 329 -5.64 -14.15 16.33
C LEU A 329 -5.42 -14.15 17.85
N SER A 330 -5.08 -13.01 18.46
CA SER A 330 -4.88 -12.89 19.91
C SER A 330 -5.88 -11.97 20.62
N GLY A 331 -6.67 -11.19 19.89
CA GLY A 331 -7.57 -10.20 20.46
C GLY A 331 -6.88 -8.90 20.89
N ASP A 332 -5.57 -8.77 20.69
CA ASP A 332 -4.81 -7.58 21.11
C ASP A 332 -3.95 -7.02 19.96
N LEU A 333 -4.12 -5.71 19.69
CA LEU A 333 -3.37 -4.97 18.67
C LEU A 333 -1.86 -4.93 18.93
N LEU A 334 -1.45 -4.99 20.19
CA LEU A 334 -0.06 -4.85 20.60
C LEU A 334 0.63 -6.20 20.83
N ALA A 335 -0.10 -7.32 20.80
CA ALA A 335 0.48 -8.66 20.95
C ALA A 335 1.52 -8.99 19.87
N ALA A 336 2.32 -10.02 20.09
CA ALA A 336 3.22 -10.56 19.09
C ALA A 336 2.41 -11.07 17.87
N ASP A 337 2.98 -10.92 16.67
CA ASP A 337 2.38 -11.51 15.47
C ASP A 337 2.56 -13.04 15.49
N PRO A 338 1.48 -13.81 15.57
CA PRO A 338 1.56 -15.26 15.74
C PRO A 338 2.09 -16.01 14.50
N SER A 339 2.10 -15.37 13.32
CA SER A 339 2.64 -15.98 12.09
C SER A 339 4.17 -15.83 11.96
N CYS A 340 4.83 -15.19 12.92
CA CYS A 340 6.28 -15.06 12.93
C CYS A 340 6.92 -16.30 13.55
N ALA A 341 7.70 -17.07 12.79
CA ALA A 341 8.47 -18.19 13.33
C ALA A 341 9.85 -17.77 13.87
N TYR A 342 10.23 -16.51 13.68
CA TYR A 342 11.52 -16.01 14.16
C TYR A 342 11.55 -15.91 15.69
N GLU A 343 12.62 -16.41 16.28
CA GLU A 343 12.91 -16.24 17.70
C GLU A 343 13.97 -15.15 17.85
N PRO A 344 13.66 -14.08 18.62
CA PRO A 344 14.61 -12.99 18.87
C PRO A 344 15.88 -13.47 19.58
N ALA A 345 16.98 -12.78 19.32
CA ALA A 345 18.28 -13.11 19.94
C ALA A 345 18.36 -12.77 21.45
N GLY A 346 17.27 -12.30 22.08
CA GLY A 346 17.21 -11.92 23.50
C GLY A 346 17.56 -10.44 23.72
N ASP A 347 18.29 -10.14 24.80
CA ASP A 347 18.63 -8.77 25.23
C ASP A 347 19.58 -8.01 24.27
N VAL A 348 19.26 -8.05 22.99
CA VAL A 348 19.99 -7.29 21.95
C VAL A 348 19.30 -5.97 21.70
N PRO A 349 20.05 -4.85 21.60
CA PRO A 349 19.48 -3.55 21.25
C PRO A 349 18.71 -3.61 19.94
N PRO A 350 17.64 -2.84 19.79
CA PRO A 350 16.92 -2.77 18.51
C PRO A 350 17.86 -2.28 17.42
N LEU A 351 17.78 -2.91 16.26
CA LEU A 351 18.44 -2.40 15.08
C LEU A 351 17.90 -0.99 14.79
N GLU A 352 18.80 -0.04 14.80
CA GLU A 352 18.46 1.33 14.42
C GLU A 352 18.14 1.39 12.91
N ARG A 353 17.34 2.34 12.51
CA ARG A 353 17.08 2.57 11.09
C ARG A 353 18.40 2.85 10.38
N PHE A 354 18.65 2.16 9.28
CA PHE A 354 19.87 2.29 8.49
C PHE A 354 19.94 3.61 7.72
N GLN A 355 18.84 4.35 7.66
CA GLN A 355 18.78 5.63 6.94
C GLN A 355 17.98 6.66 7.71
N ASP A 356 18.43 7.90 7.62
CA ASP A 356 17.86 9.05 8.29
C ASP A 356 16.43 9.38 7.80
N VAL A 357 16.02 8.88 6.63
CA VAL A 357 14.71 9.17 6.01
C VAL A 357 14.13 7.91 5.37
N ALA A 358 12.96 7.49 5.82
CA ALA A 358 12.17 6.41 5.26
C ALA A 358 10.89 6.91 4.58
N TYR A 359 10.07 6.00 4.05
CA TYR A 359 8.75 6.36 3.54
C TYR A 359 7.89 7.02 4.63
N GLY A 360 7.28 8.15 4.26
CA GLY A 360 6.44 8.94 5.13
C GLY A 360 7.22 9.89 6.05
N ASP A 361 8.55 9.82 6.08
CA ASP A 361 9.33 10.80 6.84
C ASP A 361 9.42 12.12 6.05
N GLU A 362 9.27 13.23 6.76
CA GLU A 362 9.61 14.53 6.22
C GLU A 362 11.14 14.69 6.15
N PHE A 363 11.61 15.32 5.10
CA PHE A 363 13.02 15.64 4.94
C PHE A 363 13.25 17.14 5.10
N ALA A 364 14.07 17.54 6.09
CA ALA A 364 14.52 18.89 6.24
C ALA A 364 15.72 19.13 5.28
N PRO A 365 15.56 19.95 4.23
CA PRO A 365 16.65 20.22 3.28
C PRO A 365 17.84 20.89 3.97
N ALA A 366 19.04 20.37 3.71
CA ALA A 366 20.30 20.97 4.19
C ALA A 366 21.00 21.79 3.10
N LEU A 367 20.59 21.63 1.83
CA LEU A 367 21.04 22.47 0.72
C LEU A 367 20.00 23.54 0.38
N VAL A 368 20.42 24.55 -0.35
CA VAL A 368 19.51 25.54 -0.93
C VAL A 368 18.78 24.88 -2.08
N TRP A 369 17.45 25.03 -2.13
CA TRP A 369 16.61 24.55 -3.23
C TRP A 369 15.99 25.74 -3.94
N ALA A 370 16.20 25.82 -5.25
CA ALA A 370 15.50 26.78 -6.09
C ALA A 370 13.98 26.55 -6.01
N ASP A 371 13.19 27.62 -6.02
CA ASP A 371 11.72 27.52 -5.89
C ASP A 371 11.08 26.60 -6.94
N ALA A 372 11.55 26.69 -8.19
CA ALA A 372 11.09 25.81 -9.25
C ALA A 372 11.41 24.31 -8.99
N ALA A 373 12.51 24.01 -8.31
CA ALA A 373 12.84 22.64 -7.90
C ALA A 373 11.98 22.18 -6.73
N ARG A 374 11.68 23.06 -5.76
CA ARG A 374 10.74 22.77 -4.66
C ARG A 374 9.35 22.47 -5.18
N MET A 375 8.81 23.32 -6.06
CA MET A 375 7.49 23.11 -6.67
C MET A 375 7.38 21.79 -7.43
N ARG A 376 8.48 21.29 -8.03
CA ARG A 376 8.50 19.96 -8.64
C ARG A 376 8.41 18.84 -7.61
N MET A 377 9.05 19.00 -6.44
CA MET A 377 8.94 18.00 -5.37
C MET A 377 7.54 17.93 -4.77
N GLU A 378 6.79 19.02 -4.75
CA GLU A 378 5.39 19.02 -4.27
C GLU A 378 4.47 18.12 -5.10
N ARG A 379 4.81 17.86 -6.37
CA ARG A 379 4.08 16.92 -7.24
C ARG A 379 4.36 15.46 -6.92
N ILE A 380 5.41 15.19 -6.14
CA ILE A 380 5.73 13.84 -5.68
C ILE A 380 4.84 13.50 -4.49
N PRO A 381 4.21 12.30 -4.49
CA PRO A 381 3.40 11.88 -3.35
C PRO A 381 4.14 12.02 -2.03
N SER A 382 3.48 12.55 -1.01
CA SER A 382 4.09 12.88 0.29
C SER A 382 4.84 11.71 0.91
N PHE A 383 4.34 10.46 0.73
CA PHE A 383 4.94 9.27 1.33
C PHE A 383 6.33 8.91 0.77
N VAL A 384 6.71 9.37 -0.43
CA VAL A 384 8.06 9.13 -1.03
C VAL A 384 8.90 10.39 -1.12
N ARG A 385 8.31 11.56 -0.92
CA ARG A 385 8.94 12.86 -1.16
C ARG A 385 10.22 13.03 -0.36
N GLY A 386 10.22 12.75 0.93
CA GLY A 386 11.39 12.86 1.79
C GLY A 386 12.57 12.03 1.29
N VAL A 387 12.34 10.79 0.93
CA VAL A 387 13.36 9.87 0.39
C VAL A 387 13.92 10.39 -0.94
N VAL A 388 13.06 10.91 -1.82
CA VAL A 388 13.51 11.50 -3.10
C VAL A 388 14.35 12.74 -2.86
N MET A 389 13.91 13.66 -1.99
CA MET A 389 14.66 14.87 -1.67
C MET A 389 16.03 14.56 -1.08
N LYS A 390 16.11 13.60 -0.13
CA LYS A 390 17.39 13.14 0.41
C LYS A 390 18.33 12.63 -0.68
N ARG A 391 17.86 11.78 -1.57
CA ARG A 391 18.66 11.25 -2.70
C ARG A 391 19.17 12.34 -3.62
N VAL A 392 18.34 13.33 -3.90
CA VAL A 392 18.74 14.50 -4.70
C VAL A 392 19.87 15.25 -4.00
N GLU A 393 19.76 15.53 -2.70
CA GLU A 393 20.84 16.20 -1.95
C GLU A 393 22.11 15.35 -1.86
N ASP A 394 22.00 14.05 -1.63
CA ASP A 394 23.15 13.15 -1.61
C ASP A 394 23.87 13.13 -2.97
N TYR A 395 23.12 13.18 -4.07
CA TYR A 395 23.68 13.30 -5.41
C TYR A 395 24.36 14.66 -5.61
N ALA A 396 23.71 15.75 -5.20
CA ALA A 396 24.24 17.10 -5.26
C ALA A 396 25.57 17.22 -4.50
N ARG A 397 25.61 16.72 -3.25
CA ARG A 397 26.81 16.73 -2.40
C ARG A 397 27.97 15.95 -3.02
N ARG A 398 27.72 14.76 -3.56
CA ARG A 398 28.76 13.96 -4.26
C ARG A 398 29.35 14.69 -5.46
N ARG A 399 28.63 15.66 -6.03
CA ARG A 399 29.07 16.51 -7.16
C ARG A 399 29.53 17.90 -6.74
N GLY A 400 29.69 18.18 -5.45
CA GLY A 400 30.12 19.46 -4.94
C GLY A 400 29.10 20.59 -5.17
N ARG A 401 27.84 20.27 -5.47
CA ARG A 401 26.78 21.27 -5.65
C ARG A 401 26.26 21.74 -4.30
N ARG A 402 26.02 23.04 -4.17
CA ARG A 402 25.45 23.65 -2.96
C ARG A 402 23.98 24.04 -3.11
N GLU A 403 23.47 23.97 -4.34
CA GLU A 403 22.09 24.30 -4.68
C GLU A 403 21.48 23.19 -5.52
N VAL A 404 20.18 22.92 -5.28
CA VAL A 404 19.36 22.00 -6.05
C VAL A 404 18.50 22.81 -7.02
N THR A 405 18.81 22.67 -8.31
CA THR A 405 18.07 23.32 -9.40
C THR A 405 17.26 22.31 -10.20
N VAL A 406 16.42 22.79 -11.11
CA VAL A 406 15.64 21.95 -12.03
C VAL A 406 16.54 21.09 -12.92
N GLU A 407 17.67 21.65 -13.37
CA GLU A 407 18.66 20.95 -14.20
C GLU A 407 19.29 19.80 -13.42
N LEU A 408 19.61 20.01 -12.14
CA LEU A 408 20.12 18.96 -11.25
C LEU A 408 19.08 17.84 -11.05
N LEU A 409 17.81 18.18 -10.89
CA LEU A 409 16.75 17.16 -10.83
C LEU A 409 16.70 16.31 -12.10
N ALA A 410 16.88 16.94 -13.27
CA ALA A 410 16.94 16.22 -14.54
C ALA A 410 18.20 15.34 -14.66
N GLU A 411 19.35 15.77 -14.08
CA GLU A 411 20.57 14.95 -14.00
C GLU A 411 20.35 13.73 -13.09
N VAL A 412 19.78 13.94 -11.90
CA VAL A 412 19.45 12.86 -10.95
C VAL A 412 18.54 11.84 -11.60
N ARG A 413 17.50 12.29 -12.30
CA ARG A 413 16.55 11.41 -13.01
C ARG A 413 17.27 10.53 -14.04
N ARG A 414 18.22 11.09 -14.82
CA ARG A 414 18.99 10.33 -15.81
C ARG A 414 19.98 9.34 -15.16
N ALA A 415 20.46 9.66 -13.96
CA ALA A 415 21.41 8.82 -13.23
C ALA A 415 20.72 7.69 -12.44
N LEU A 416 19.38 7.68 -12.34
CA LEU A 416 18.66 6.60 -11.67
C LEU A 416 18.75 5.32 -12.51
N PRO A 417 18.92 4.14 -11.87
CA PRO A 417 19.05 2.85 -12.57
C PRO A 417 17.73 2.37 -13.21
N ILE A 418 16.67 3.17 -13.15
CA ILE A 418 15.36 2.89 -13.73
C ILE A 418 15.27 3.62 -15.06
N ASP A 419 15.08 2.89 -16.14
CA ASP A 419 14.88 3.47 -17.47
C ASP A 419 13.46 4.06 -17.56
N PHE A 420 13.32 5.30 -17.13
CA PHE A 420 12.07 6.07 -17.24
C PHE A 420 11.67 6.40 -18.67
N SER A 421 12.54 6.15 -19.68
CA SER A 421 12.22 6.40 -21.08
C SER A 421 11.20 5.38 -21.61
N LYS A 422 11.13 4.20 -21.00
CA LYS A 422 10.23 3.11 -21.42
C LYS A 422 8.92 3.08 -20.64
N ARG A 423 8.90 3.47 -19.37
CA ARG A 423 7.70 3.62 -18.53
C ARG A 423 8.01 4.47 -17.30
N GLN A 424 7.20 5.47 -17.03
CA GLN A 424 7.21 6.16 -15.75
C GLN A 424 6.33 5.36 -14.78
N PRO A 425 6.86 4.89 -13.62
CA PRO A 425 6.00 4.34 -12.58
C PRO A 425 4.94 5.38 -12.16
N PHE A 426 3.73 4.96 -11.85
CA PHE A 426 2.61 5.84 -11.50
C PHE A 426 2.88 6.82 -10.34
N PHE A 427 3.91 6.56 -9.54
CA PHE A 427 4.37 7.44 -8.45
C PHE A 427 5.43 8.48 -8.89
N VAL A 428 5.80 8.51 -10.16
CA VAL A 428 6.67 9.53 -10.75
C VAL A 428 5.84 10.33 -11.73
N SER A 429 5.26 11.45 -11.27
CA SER A 429 4.61 12.42 -12.16
C SER A 429 5.64 13.04 -13.11
N ASP A 430 5.21 13.46 -14.29
CA ASP A 430 6.05 14.19 -15.25
C ASP A 430 6.74 15.36 -14.56
N VAL A 431 8.04 15.18 -14.31
CA VAL A 431 8.92 16.18 -13.73
C VAL A 431 9.69 16.84 -14.87
#